data_e715f6f6920494aaf38a1ad4949820e2
#
_entry.id   e715f6f6920494aaf38a1ad4949820e2
#
_cell.length_a   1.000
_cell.length_b   1.000
_cell.length_c   1.000
_cell.angle_alpha   90.00
_cell.angle_beta   90.00
_cell.angle_gamma   90.00
#
_symmetry.space_group_name_H-M   'P 1'
#
loop_
_entity.id
_entity.type
_entity.pdbx_description
1 polymer ?
#
loop_
_entity_poly.entity_id
_entity_poly.type
_entity_poly.pdbx_seq_one_letter_code
_entity_poly.pdbx_strand_id
1 'polypeptide(L)'
;RGRGPVGGYPLPGADAGGVLLRQERQTALQAALGQLSTGERLLFYRKYYYLQSTAQIASELGLTERAVEGRLYRLKRQLRKLLGGDERA
;
A
#
# COMPACT_ATOMS: atom_id res chain seq x y z
N ARG A 1 21.51 1.52 -16.17
CA ARG A 1 21.26 1.82 -16.18
C ARG A 1 21.16 1.91 -16.31
N GLY A 2 21.23 2.12 -16.09
CA GLY A 2 20.90 2.48 -16.26
C GLY A 2 20.71 2.41 -16.03
N ARG A 3 20.64 2.38 -15.89
CA ARG A 3 20.28 2.62 -15.53
C ARG A 3 19.96 2.80 -15.17
N GLY A 4 20.11 2.78 -14.95
CA GLY A 4 19.75 3.16 -14.55
C GLY A 4 19.64 3.33 -14.02
N PRO A 5 19.60 3.44 -13.79
CA PRO A 5 19.36 3.90 -13.22
C PRO A 5 19.25 4.34 -12.78
N VAL A 6 19.13 4.12 -12.89
CA VAL A 6 18.99 4.67 -12.63
C VAL A 6 18.89 5.39 -11.79
N GLY A 7 18.68 5.87 -12.14
CA GLY A 7 18.41 6.81 -11.16
C GLY A 7 18.42 6.28 -9.81
N GLY A 8 17.69 6.05 -9.22
CA GLY A 8 17.64 5.61 -7.88
C GLY A 8 18.87 4.97 -7.32
N TYR A 9 19.97 5.45 -7.67
CA TYR A 9 21.17 4.89 -7.10
C TYR A 9 21.30 5.29 -5.68
N PRO A 10 21.57 4.34 -4.84
CA PRO A 10 21.79 4.69 -3.45
C PRO A 10 23.11 5.38 -3.29
N LEU A 11 23.20 6.22 -2.31
CA LEU A 11 24.46 6.83 -2.00
C LEU A 11 25.35 5.78 -1.37
N PRO A 12 26.64 5.89 -1.61
CA PRO A 12 27.57 4.91 -1.08
C PRO A 12 27.42 4.77 0.40
N GLY A 13 27.37 3.55 0.82
CA GLY A 13 27.38 3.26 2.24
C GLY A 13 26.08 3.46 2.94
N ALA A 14 25.77 4.66 3.22
CA ALA A 14 24.67 4.94 4.10
C ALA A 14 23.35 4.36 3.65
N ASP A 15 23.10 4.42 2.38
CA ASP A 15 21.79 4.07 1.91
C ASP A 15 21.65 2.72 1.30
N ALA A 16 22.70 1.98 1.22
CA ALA A 16 22.59 0.66 0.59
C ALA A 16 21.59 -0.22 1.31
N GLY A 17 21.71 -0.29 2.61
CA GLY A 17 20.76 -1.09 3.39
C GLY A 17 19.39 -0.51 3.36
N GLY A 18 19.27 0.80 3.38
CA GLY A 18 17.97 1.44 3.35
C GLY A 18 17.24 1.23 2.05
N VAL A 19 17.97 1.28 0.94
CA VAL A 19 17.35 1.05 -0.36
C VAL A 19 16.86 -0.38 -0.46
N LEU A 20 17.69 -1.31 -0.04
CA LEU A 20 17.32 -2.71 -0.10
C LEU A 20 16.11 -2.98 0.77
N LEU A 21 16.08 -2.40 1.96
CA LEU A 21 14.97 -2.58 2.86
C LEU A 21 13.68 -2.03 2.26
N ARG A 22 13.76 -0.88 1.61
CA ARG A 22 12.58 -0.32 0.97
C ARG A 22 12.09 -1.20 -0.17
N GLN A 23 13.02 -1.79 -0.92
CA GLN A 23 12.63 -2.68 -2.00
C GLN A 23 11.97 -3.94 -1.46
N GLU A 24 12.47 -4.46 -0.35
CA GLU A 24 11.87 -5.61 0.27
C GLU A 24 10.45 -5.30 0.77
N ARG A 25 10.27 -4.12 1.35
CA ARG A 25 8.96 -3.72 1.81
C ARG A 25 8.00 -3.53 0.64
N GLN A 26 8.51 -2.95 -0.44
CA GLN A 26 7.70 -2.75 -1.63
C GLN A 26 7.26 -4.09 -2.19
N THR A 27 8.16 -5.04 -2.27
CA THR A 27 7.85 -6.36 -2.77
C THR A 27 6.83 -7.04 -1.87
N ALA A 28 7.02 -6.92 -0.56
CA ALA A 28 6.08 -7.52 0.39
C ALA A 28 4.69 -6.89 0.25
N LEU A 29 4.64 -5.58 0.07
CA LEU A 29 3.36 -4.91 -0.10
C LEU A 29 2.68 -5.36 -1.39
N GLN A 30 3.43 -5.46 -2.47
CA GLN A 30 2.86 -5.92 -3.73
C GLN A 30 2.29 -7.33 -3.60
N ALA A 31 3.02 -8.20 -2.91
CA ALA A 31 2.55 -9.55 -2.69
C ALA A 31 1.28 -9.56 -1.85
N ALA A 32 1.24 -8.75 -0.82
CA ALA A 32 0.07 -8.67 0.04
C ALA A 32 -1.14 -8.13 -0.71
N LEU A 33 -0.92 -7.09 -1.54
CA LEU A 33 -2.01 -6.55 -2.34
C LEU A 33 -2.55 -7.59 -3.31
N GLY A 34 -1.68 -8.44 -3.81
CA GLY A 34 -2.11 -9.49 -4.71
C GLY A 34 -3.01 -10.52 -4.07
N GLN A 35 -3.02 -10.60 -2.73
CA GLN A 35 -3.88 -11.52 -2.03
C GLN A 35 -5.23 -10.93 -1.68
N LEU A 36 -5.41 -9.65 -1.91
CA LEU A 36 -6.68 -9.00 -1.65
C LEU A 36 -7.64 -9.24 -2.80
N SER A 37 -8.93 -9.13 -2.53
CA SER A 37 -9.90 -9.18 -3.59
C SER A 37 -9.71 -7.97 -4.50
N THR A 38 -10.26 -8.05 -5.70
CA THR A 38 -10.17 -6.94 -6.65
C THR A 38 -10.75 -5.67 -6.06
N GLY A 39 -11.89 -5.78 -5.39
CA GLY A 39 -12.51 -4.60 -4.80
C GLY A 39 -11.67 -3.97 -3.71
N GLU A 40 -11.06 -4.80 -2.88
CA GLU A 40 -10.20 -4.30 -1.83
C GLU A 40 -8.96 -3.64 -2.40
N ARG A 41 -8.38 -4.24 -3.43
CA ARG A 41 -7.19 -3.69 -4.05
C ARG A 41 -7.49 -2.34 -4.69
N LEU A 42 -8.62 -2.24 -5.37
CA LEU A 42 -9.00 -0.97 -5.98
C LEU A 42 -9.24 0.09 -4.92
N LEU A 43 -9.85 -0.28 -3.81
CA LEU A 43 -10.09 0.65 -2.73
C LEU A 43 -8.77 1.16 -2.16
N PHE A 44 -7.80 0.27 -2.01
CA PHE A 44 -6.48 0.65 -1.54
C PHE A 44 -5.87 1.68 -2.48
N TYR A 45 -5.90 1.43 -3.79
CA TYR A 45 -5.30 2.34 -4.73
C TYR A 45 -6.01 3.69 -4.75
N ARG A 46 -7.34 3.69 -4.66
CA ARG A 46 -8.07 4.95 -4.62
C ARG A 46 -7.64 5.81 -3.44
N LYS A 47 -7.52 5.19 -2.29
CA LYS A 47 -7.25 5.95 -1.07
C LYS A 47 -5.78 6.35 -0.95
N TYR A 48 -4.90 5.41 -1.21
CA TYR A 48 -3.50 5.61 -0.88
C TYR A 48 -2.62 5.94 -2.06
N TYR A 49 -3.02 5.55 -3.23
CA TYR A 49 -2.23 5.84 -4.41
C TYR A 49 -2.74 7.08 -5.11
N TYR A 50 -4.04 7.15 -5.33
CA TYR A 50 -4.63 8.30 -6.00
C TYR A 50 -5.08 9.38 -5.03
N LEU A 51 -4.98 9.12 -3.75
CA LEU A 51 -5.24 10.10 -2.69
C LEU A 51 -6.64 10.67 -2.74
N GLN A 52 -7.61 9.86 -3.10
CA GLN A 52 -9.00 10.30 -3.09
C GLN A 52 -9.51 10.40 -1.67
N SER A 53 -10.38 11.34 -1.41
CA SER A 53 -10.97 11.46 -0.10
C SER A 53 -11.99 10.35 0.11
N THR A 54 -12.27 10.06 1.37
CA THR A 54 -13.29 9.08 1.70
C THR A 54 -14.64 9.48 1.10
N ALA A 55 -14.95 10.78 1.12
CA ALA A 55 -16.20 11.26 0.55
C ALA A 55 -16.26 11.00 -0.94
N GLN A 56 -15.16 11.24 -1.64
CA GLN A 56 -15.14 11.01 -3.08
C GLN A 56 -15.30 9.54 -3.39
N ILE A 57 -14.58 8.68 -2.66
CA ILE A 57 -14.69 7.25 -2.87
C ILE A 57 -16.13 6.78 -2.64
N ALA A 58 -16.73 7.25 -1.56
CA ALA A 58 -18.11 6.89 -1.24
C ALA A 58 -19.05 7.29 -2.35
N SER A 59 -18.88 8.51 -2.84
CA SER A 59 -19.75 9.01 -3.90
C SER A 59 -19.62 8.18 -5.17
N GLU A 60 -18.39 7.86 -5.54
CA GLU A 60 -18.15 7.13 -6.79
C GLU A 60 -18.60 5.67 -6.70
N LEU A 61 -18.52 5.09 -5.53
CA LEU A 61 -18.90 3.69 -5.35
C LEU A 61 -20.33 3.50 -4.91
N GLY A 62 -21.03 4.59 -4.66
CA GLY A 62 -22.42 4.48 -4.20
C GLY A 62 -22.53 3.98 -2.77
N LEU A 63 -21.55 4.33 -1.95
CA LEU A 63 -21.51 3.91 -0.56
C LEU A 63 -21.58 5.12 0.35
N THR A 64 -21.86 4.89 1.63
CA THR A 64 -21.70 5.96 2.62
C THR A 64 -20.25 6.08 2.99
N GLU A 65 -19.88 7.23 3.53
CA GLU A 65 -18.50 7.41 3.99
C GLU A 65 -18.18 6.43 5.11
N ARG A 66 -19.16 6.17 5.98
CA ARG A 66 -18.94 5.23 7.06
C ARG A 66 -18.66 3.83 6.53
N ALA A 67 -19.35 3.43 5.47
CA ALA A 67 -19.11 2.13 4.87
C ALA A 67 -17.71 2.06 4.29
N VAL A 68 -17.27 3.14 3.64
CA VAL A 68 -15.91 3.19 3.08
C VAL A 68 -14.90 3.11 4.21
N GLU A 69 -15.12 3.85 5.29
CA GLU A 69 -14.20 3.82 6.42
C GLU A 69 -14.08 2.42 7.01
N GLY A 70 -15.20 1.73 7.14
CA GLY A 70 -15.18 0.37 7.64
C GLY A 70 -14.42 -0.57 6.74
N ARG A 71 -14.59 -0.43 5.43
CA ARG A 71 -13.86 -1.26 4.48
C ARG A 71 -12.37 -0.96 4.53
N LEU A 72 -12.00 0.32 4.64
CA LEU A 72 -10.60 0.68 4.76
C LEU A 72 -9.98 0.15 6.03
N TYR A 73 -10.74 0.19 7.11
CA TYR A 73 -10.25 -0.33 8.38
C TYR A 73 -9.93 -1.82 8.26
N ARG A 74 -10.86 -2.59 7.68
CA ARG A 74 -10.64 -4.03 7.53
C ARG A 74 -9.51 -4.32 6.56
N LEU A 75 -9.43 -3.53 5.50
CA LEU A 75 -8.36 -3.67 4.53
C LEU A 75 -7.00 -3.44 5.18
N LYS A 76 -6.87 -2.41 5.98
CA LYS A 76 -5.61 -2.15 6.65
C LYS A 76 -5.25 -3.24 7.64
N ARG A 77 -6.25 -3.77 8.34
CA ARG A 77 -6.00 -4.87 9.25
C ARG A 77 -5.50 -6.10 8.50
N GLN A 78 -6.12 -6.40 7.38
CA GLN A 78 -5.71 -7.55 6.60
C GLN A 78 -4.30 -7.38 6.04
N LEU A 79 -4.01 -6.18 5.54
CA LEU A 79 -2.65 -5.91 5.04
C LEU A 79 -1.62 -6.05 6.14
N ARG A 80 -1.95 -5.56 7.33
CA ARG A 80 -1.02 -5.67 8.44
C ARG A 80 -0.73 -7.12 8.77
N LYS A 81 -1.75 -7.97 8.75
CA LYS A 81 -1.55 -9.39 8.99
C LYS A 81 -0.69 -10.01 7.90
N LEU A 82 -0.98 -9.69 6.65
CA LEU A 82 -0.22 -10.25 5.54
C LEU A 82 1.23 -9.82 5.56
N LEU A 83 1.50 -8.64 6.11
CA LEU A 83 2.85 -8.14 6.20
C LEU A 83 3.54 -8.59 7.48
N GLY A 84 2.84 -9.34 8.31
CA GLY A 84 3.46 -9.93 9.48
C GLY A 84 3.65 -9.03 10.67
N GLY A 85 2.99 -7.89 10.69
CA GLY A 85 3.22 -6.96 11.77
C GLY A 85 2.04 -6.70 12.64
N ASP A 86 1.07 -7.56 12.59
CA ASP A 86 -0.16 -7.24 13.25
C ASP A 86 -0.21 -7.47 14.71
N GLU A 87 0.52 -8.40 15.19
CA GLU A 87 0.36 -8.79 16.53
C GLU A 87 0.67 -7.76 17.47
N ARG A 88 1.50 -6.98 17.19
CA ARG A 88 1.76 -6.09 18.13
C ARG A 88 1.16 -4.94 17.87
N ALA A 89 0.70 -4.89 16.90
CA ALA A 89 0.20 -3.61 16.52
C ALA A 89 -1.00 -3.21 17.29
#